data_fc28e40c1259e93a0712d5743b2f5788
#
_entry.id   fc28e40c1259e93a0712d5743b2f5788
#
_cell.length_a   1.000
_cell.length_b   1.000
_cell.length_c   1.000
_cell.angle_alpha   90.00
_cell.angle_beta   90.00
_cell.angle_gamma   90.00
#
_symmetry.space_group_name_H-M   'P 1'
#
loop_
_entity.id
_entity.type
_entity.pdbx_description
1 polymer ?
#
loop_
_entity_poly.entity_id
_entity_poly.type
_entity_poly.pdbx_seq_one_letter_code
_entity_poly.pdbx_strand_id
1 'polypeptide(L)'
;MITPRLLWLLIFLSAFTGCTTQPVPQAPDPETILQAIPPADSAKYQHIRDMKKWRNPYLIVRADGVVLFDSADSAEILVKPEDLLPALAKMPASYWPYGRVVAAQENGVRGSEQDGVAIRRNKGIVGGLLQGAHIAVEWVPAA
;
A
#
# COMPACT_ATOMS: atom_id res chain seq x y z
N MET A 1 46.74 22.30 -71.21
CA MET A 1 46.95 23.06 -69.97
C MET A 1 45.65 23.41 -69.36
N ILE A 2 45.02 22.51 -68.68
CA ILE A 2 43.81 22.78 -67.91
C ILE A 2 43.84 21.90 -66.66
N THR A 3 43.97 22.50 -65.51
CA THR A 3 43.97 21.85 -64.21
C THR A 3 42.54 21.67 -63.75
N PRO A 4 42.06 20.46 -63.41
CA PRO A 4 40.78 20.32 -62.75
C PRO A 4 40.94 20.46 -61.25
N ARG A 5 40.23 21.40 -60.69
CA ARG A 5 40.06 21.57 -59.23
C ARG A 5 39.22 20.43 -58.69
N LEU A 6 39.85 19.61 -57.87
CA LEU A 6 39.15 18.56 -57.14
C LEU A 6 38.41 19.17 -55.96
N LEU A 7 37.11 19.18 -56.03
CA LEU A 7 36.20 19.67 -55.00
C LEU A 7 36.02 18.54 -53.95
N TRP A 8 36.65 18.68 -52.80
CA TRP A 8 36.45 17.78 -51.68
C TRP A 8 35.12 18.14 -50.99
N LEU A 9 34.13 17.30 -51.17
CA LEU A 9 32.84 17.38 -50.47
C LEU A 9 32.97 16.58 -49.17
N LEU A 10 33.20 17.30 -48.08
CA LEU A 10 33.19 16.73 -46.72
C LEU A 10 31.73 16.50 -46.30
N ILE A 11 31.30 15.26 -46.40
CA ILE A 11 30.00 14.83 -45.81
C ILE A 11 30.22 14.65 -44.34
N PHE A 12 29.79 15.63 -43.53
CA PHE A 12 29.64 15.46 -42.06
C PHE A 12 28.45 14.55 -41.79
N LEU A 13 28.77 13.26 -41.51
CA LEU A 13 27.79 12.30 -41.02
C LEU A 13 27.65 12.55 -39.52
N SER A 14 26.66 13.37 -39.12
CA SER A 14 26.28 13.60 -37.75
C SER A 14 25.58 12.35 -37.22
N ALA A 15 26.33 11.49 -36.52
CA ALA A 15 25.76 10.40 -35.76
C ALA A 15 25.03 10.96 -34.54
N PHE A 16 23.70 11.12 -34.65
CA PHE A 16 22.85 11.32 -33.48
C PHE A 16 22.80 10.02 -32.69
N THR A 17 23.69 9.87 -31.72
CA THR A 17 23.55 8.87 -30.66
C THR A 17 22.37 9.29 -29.78
N GLY A 18 21.16 8.91 -30.16
CA GLY A 18 19.97 9.01 -29.32
C GLY A 18 20.20 8.15 -28.07
N CYS A 19 20.48 8.77 -26.92
CA CYS A 19 20.33 8.11 -25.63
C CYS A 19 18.86 7.73 -25.45
N THR A 20 18.49 6.52 -25.81
CA THR A 20 17.23 5.92 -25.39
C THR A 20 17.34 5.66 -23.89
N THR A 21 16.87 6.60 -23.10
CA THR A 21 16.61 6.37 -21.66
C THR A 21 15.53 5.29 -21.59
N GLN A 22 15.94 4.05 -21.32
CA GLN A 22 15.00 2.98 -21.02
C GLN A 22 14.20 3.45 -19.78
N PRO A 23 12.86 3.44 -19.84
CA PRO A 23 12.05 3.74 -18.66
C PRO A 23 12.42 2.73 -17.58
N VAL A 24 12.88 3.24 -16.43
CA VAL A 24 13.11 2.42 -15.24
C VAL A 24 11.79 1.72 -14.93
N PRO A 25 11.76 0.38 -14.76
CA PRO A 25 10.54 -0.32 -14.40
C PRO A 25 9.98 0.31 -13.12
N GLN A 26 8.86 1.01 -13.25
CA GLN A 26 8.19 1.60 -12.10
C GLN A 26 7.58 0.46 -11.29
N ALA A 27 7.86 0.43 -9.98
CA ALA A 27 7.24 -0.54 -9.10
C ALA A 27 5.71 -0.44 -9.22
N PRO A 28 4.98 -1.57 -9.24
CA PRO A 28 3.52 -1.53 -9.38
C PRO A 28 2.91 -0.74 -8.23
N ASP A 29 1.86 0.02 -8.55
CA ASP A 29 1.11 0.80 -7.59
C ASP A 29 0.52 -0.11 -6.49
N PRO A 30 0.61 0.29 -5.20
CA PRO A 30 0.07 -0.50 -4.09
C PRO A 30 -1.39 -0.90 -4.26
N GLU A 31 -2.23 -0.03 -4.81
CA GLU A 31 -3.63 -0.34 -5.06
C GLU A 31 -3.79 -1.46 -6.10
N THR A 32 -2.99 -1.44 -7.16
CA THR A 32 -2.99 -2.50 -8.18
C THR A 32 -2.62 -3.85 -7.59
N ILE A 33 -1.62 -3.88 -6.68
CA ILE A 33 -1.22 -5.11 -5.99
C ILE A 33 -2.36 -5.63 -5.12
N LEU A 34 -2.99 -4.74 -4.34
CA LEU A 34 -4.08 -5.10 -3.45
C LEU A 34 -5.33 -5.55 -4.21
N GLN A 35 -5.62 -4.99 -5.37
CA GLN A 35 -6.74 -5.41 -6.22
C GLN A 35 -6.56 -6.80 -6.83
N ALA A 36 -5.35 -7.33 -6.90
CA ALA A 36 -5.11 -8.72 -7.29
C ALA A 36 -5.58 -9.73 -6.23
N ILE A 37 -5.79 -9.29 -4.98
CA ILE A 37 -6.39 -10.11 -3.91
C ILE A 37 -7.90 -10.22 -4.18
N PRO A 38 -8.51 -11.42 -4.05
CA PRO A 38 -9.95 -11.58 -4.24
C PRO A 38 -10.79 -10.65 -3.34
N PRO A 39 -12.00 -10.29 -3.74
CA PRO A 39 -12.93 -9.55 -2.87
C PRO A 39 -13.17 -10.27 -1.55
N ALA A 40 -13.56 -9.50 -0.53
CA ALA A 40 -13.89 -10.03 0.79
C ALA A 40 -15.01 -11.08 0.73
N ASP A 41 -14.76 -12.24 1.34
CA ASP A 41 -15.73 -13.33 1.46
C ASP A 41 -16.26 -13.38 2.91
N SER A 42 -17.39 -12.72 3.15
CA SER A 42 -17.98 -12.58 4.49
C SER A 42 -18.34 -13.92 5.12
N ALA A 43 -18.66 -14.95 4.32
CA ALA A 43 -18.99 -16.28 4.83
C ALA A 43 -17.80 -16.90 5.60
N LYS A 44 -16.57 -16.50 5.29
CA LYS A 44 -15.37 -17.01 5.94
C LYS A 44 -15.09 -16.37 7.30
N TYR A 45 -15.56 -15.15 7.56
CA TYR A 45 -15.15 -14.39 8.76
C TYR A 45 -16.30 -13.81 9.60
N GLN A 46 -17.52 -13.68 9.07
CA GLN A 46 -18.65 -13.03 9.78
C GLN A 46 -18.97 -13.65 11.14
N HIS A 47 -18.59 -14.91 11.39
CA HIS A 47 -18.82 -15.62 12.64
C HIS A 47 -17.63 -15.58 13.61
N ILE A 48 -16.50 -15.00 13.20
CA ILE A 48 -15.31 -14.87 14.03
C ILE A 48 -15.56 -13.79 15.07
N ARG A 49 -15.64 -14.17 16.35
CA ARG A 49 -15.78 -13.26 17.49
C ARG A 49 -14.49 -13.12 18.28
N ASP A 50 -13.66 -14.13 18.26
CA ASP A 50 -12.35 -14.15 18.92
C ASP A 50 -11.28 -13.70 17.92
N MET A 51 -10.71 -12.51 18.15
CA MET A 51 -9.70 -11.93 17.25
C MET A 51 -8.39 -12.74 17.19
N LYS A 52 -8.15 -13.64 18.15
CA LYS A 52 -7.05 -14.60 18.04
C LYS A 52 -7.22 -15.58 16.88
N LYS A 53 -8.44 -15.74 16.38
CA LYS A 53 -8.77 -16.59 15.23
C LYS A 53 -8.79 -15.82 13.91
N TRP A 54 -8.63 -14.50 13.97
CA TRP A 54 -8.53 -13.66 12.78
C TRP A 54 -7.21 -13.95 12.04
N ARG A 55 -7.26 -14.11 10.72
CA ARG A 55 -6.10 -14.51 9.91
C ARG A 55 -5.67 -13.47 8.89
N ASN A 56 -6.56 -12.53 8.55
CA ASN A 56 -6.23 -11.40 7.69
C ASN A 56 -5.47 -10.31 8.48
N PRO A 57 -4.93 -9.30 7.81
CA PRO A 57 -4.29 -8.18 8.50
C PRO A 57 -5.22 -7.53 9.53
N TYR A 58 -4.63 -7.15 10.66
CA TYR A 58 -5.32 -6.51 11.77
C TYR A 58 -4.67 -5.17 12.10
N LEU A 59 -5.48 -4.16 12.28
CA LEU A 59 -5.04 -2.77 12.47
C LEU A 59 -5.44 -2.26 13.85
N ILE A 60 -4.54 -1.54 14.52
CA ILE A 60 -4.89 -0.72 15.69
C ILE A 60 -4.61 0.74 15.35
N VAL A 61 -5.65 1.55 15.32
CA VAL A 61 -5.55 3.00 15.08
C VAL A 61 -5.17 3.68 16.38
N ARG A 62 -4.02 4.34 16.39
CA ARG A 62 -3.44 5.04 17.54
C ARG A 62 -3.29 6.53 17.24
N ALA A 63 -2.96 7.32 18.27
CA ALA A 63 -2.67 8.74 18.11
C ALA A 63 -1.40 9.00 17.28
N ASP A 64 -0.40 8.12 17.43
CA ASP A 64 0.91 8.20 16.77
C ASP A 64 0.96 7.51 15.40
N GLY A 65 -0.12 6.83 14.98
CA GLY A 65 -0.18 6.14 13.69
C GLY A 65 -1.12 4.94 13.68
N VAL A 66 -0.78 3.96 12.87
CA VAL A 66 -1.51 2.71 12.74
C VAL A 66 -0.55 1.55 12.99
N VAL A 67 -0.87 0.70 13.95
CA VAL A 67 -0.14 -0.55 14.16
C VAL A 67 -0.78 -1.61 13.27
N LEU A 68 0.04 -2.18 12.40
CA LEU A 68 -0.33 -3.28 11.53
C LEU A 68 0.23 -4.57 12.14
N PHE A 69 -0.64 -5.53 12.43
CA PHE A 69 -0.27 -6.85 12.88
C PHE A 69 -0.16 -7.81 11.71
N ASP A 70 0.98 -8.43 11.62
CA ASP A 70 1.17 -9.62 10.83
C ASP A 70 0.68 -10.83 11.65
N SER A 71 -0.41 -11.44 11.20
CA SER A 71 -1.00 -12.60 11.88
C SER A 71 -0.09 -13.83 11.90
N ALA A 72 0.90 -13.90 11.00
CA ALA A 72 1.81 -15.05 10.93
C ALA A 72 2.93 -14.98 11.96
N ASP A 73 3.52 -13.80 12.15
CA ASP A 73 4.71 -13.62 12.98
C ASP A 73 4.42 -12.88 14.29
N SER A 74 3.17 -12.44 14.52
CA SER A 74 2.79 -11.55 15.63
C SER A 74 3.63 -10.27 15.66
N ALA A 75 4.21 -9.89 14.53
CA ALA A 75 5.01 -8.69 14.40
C ALA A 75 4.10 -7.47 14.37
N GLU A 76 4.47 -6.44 15.13
CA GLU A 76 3.82 -5.15 15.15
C GLU A 76 4.62 -4.17 14.29
N ILE A 77 3.98 -3.58 13.29
CA ILE A 77 4.61 -2.57 12.44
C ILE A 77 3.84 -1.28 12.61
N LEU A 78 4.48 -0.25 13.20
CA LEU A 78 3.89 1.08 13.27
C LEU A 78 4.14 1.81 11.96
N VAL A 79 3.07 2.24 11.30
CA VAL A 79 3.11 3.02 10.07
C VAL A 79 2.34 4.33 10.23
N LYS A 80 2.67 5.34 9.43
CA LYS A 80 1.81 6.51 9.31
C LYS A 80 0.52 6.10 8.58
N PRO A 81 -0.62 6.74 8.86
CA PRO A 81 -1.87 6.42 8.17
C PRO A 81 -1.74 6.43 6.64
N GLU A 82 -0.98 7.39 6.10
CA GLU A 82 -0.77 7.57 4.66
C GLU A 82 0.06 6.43 4.02
N ASP A 83 0.89 5.75 4.83
CA ASP A 83 1.77 4.66 4.39
C ASP A 83 1.09 3.28 4.52
N LEU A 84 -0.19 3.24 4.91
CA LEU A 84 -0.91 1.99 5.18
C LEU A 84 -1.04 1.10 3.93
N LEU A 85 -1.48 1.67 2.80
CA LEU A 85 -1.65 0.88 1.57
C LEU A 85 -0.33 0.28 1.05
N PRO A 86 0.79 1.03 0.99
CA PRO A 86 2.10 0.46 0.70
C PRO A 86 2.52 -0.65 1.66
N ALA A 87 2.20 -0.54 2.95
CA ALA A 87 2.52 -1.58 3.94
C ALA A 87 1.69 -2.85 3.71
N LEU A 88 0.38 -2.71 3.47
CA LEU A 88 -0.52 -3.82 3.16
C LEU A 88 -0.14 -4.52 1.85
N ALA A 89 0.27 -3.77 0.82
CA ALA A 89 0.67 -4.32 -0.47
C ALA A 89 1.96 -5.15 -0.42
N LYS A 90 2.79 -4.97 0.61
CA LYS A 90 3.98 -5.79 0.85
C LYS A 90 3.66 -7.14 1.47
N MET A 91 2.45 -7.31 2.00
CA MET A 91 2.04 -8.58 2.60
C MET A 91 1.79 -9.64 1.54
N PRO A 92 2.27 -10.89 1.73
CA PRO A 92 1.99 -11.99 0.83
C PRO A 92 0.50 -12.25 0.67
N ALA A 93 0.08 -12.71 -0.51
CA ALA A 93 -1.32 -13.07 -0.77
C ALA A 93 -1.86 -14.13 0.22
N SER A 94 -0.99 -14.97 0.77
CA SER A 94 -1.35 -15.97 1.80
C SER A 94 -1.87 -15.38 3.10
N TYR A 95 -1.63 -14.07 3.34
CA TYR A 95 -2.13 -13.37 4.55
C TYR A 95 -3.55 -12.83 4.37
N TRP A 96 -4.20 -13.14 3.26
CA TRP A 96 -5.53 -12.69 2.90
C TRP A 96 -6.52 -13.84 2.68
N PRO A 97 -6.60 -14.84 3.61
CA PRO A 97 -7.46 -16.01 3.40
C PRO A 97 -8.95 -15.68 3.28
N TYR A 98 -9.39 -14.53 3.79
CA TYR A 98 -10.78 -14.06 3.69
C TYR A 98 -11.02 -13.09 2.52
N GLY A 99 -10.01 -12.89 1.65
CA GLY A 99 -10.03 -11.85 0.62
C GLY A 99 -9.72 -10.47 1.17
N ARG A 100 -10.05 -9.42 0.42
CA ARG A 100 -9.75 -8.02 0.73
C ARG A 100 -10.59 -7.48 1.90
N VAL A 101 -10.25 -7.91 3.11
CA VAL A 101 -10.86 -7.43 4.35
C VAL A 101 -9.79 -7.34 5.42
N VAL A 102 -9.84 -6.29 6.21
CA VAL A 102 -9.01 -6.11 7.40
C VAL A 102 -9.92 -5.96 8.62
N ALA A 103 -9.47 -6.43 9.79
CA ALA A 103 -10.06 -6.02 11.05
C ALA A 103 -9.35 -4.77 11.55
N ALA A 104 -10.09 -3.86 12.15
CA ALA A 104 -9.53 -2.64 12.71
C ALA A 104 -10.17 -2.31 14.05
N GLN A 105 -9.39 -1.81 14.99
CA GLN A 105 -9.89 -1.24 16.24
C GLN A 105 -9.23 0.09 16.54
N GLU A 106 -9.88 0.90 17.35
CA GLU A 106 -9.27 2.08 17.95
C GLU A 106 -8.48 1.64 19.20
N ASN A 107 -7.35 2.32 19.46
CA ASN A 107 -6.65 2.11 20.71
C ASN A 107 -7.54 2.52 21.88
N GLY A 108 -7.91 1.54 22.73
CA GLY A 108 -8.77 1.74 23.89
C GLY A 108 -8.09 2.40 25.08
N VAL A 109 -6.80 2.69 25.01
CA VAL A 109 -6.09 3.37 26.10
C VAL A 109 -6.62 4.78 26.23
N ARG A 110 -7.13 5.13 27.42
CA ARG A 110 -7.56 6.50 27.75
C ARG A 110 -6.33 7.40 27.76
N GLY A 111 -6.10 8.07 26.65
CA GLY A 111 -5.08 9.09 26.48
C GLY A 111 -5.63 10.49 26.80
N SER A 112 -4.89 11.50 26.42
CA SER A 112 -5.34 12.89 26.48
C SER A 112 -6.49 13.15 25.49
N GLU A 113 -7.18 14.28 25.63
CA GLU A 113 -8.16 14.72 24.63
C GLU A 113 -7.53 14.89 23.25
N GLN A 114 -6.28 15.35 23.21
CA GLN A 114 -5.51 15.50 21.97
C GLN A 114 -5.26 14.14 21.30
N ASP A 115 -4.98 13.08 22.07
CA ASP A 115 -4.86 11.72 21.54
C ASP A 115 -6.17 11.26 20.93
N GLY A 116 -7.29 11.54 21.58
CA GLY A 116 -8.61 11.23 21.06
C GLY A 116 -8.90 11.92 19.72
N VAL A 117 -8.49 13.19 19.57
CA VAL A 117 -8.61 13.93 18.30
C VAL A 117 -7.72 13.29 17.23
N ALA A 118 -6.47 12.95 17.56
CA ALA A 118 -5.53 12.33 16.64
C ALA A 118 -6.01 10.95 16.18
N ILE A 119 -6.54 10.11 17.09
CA ILE A 119 -7.12 8.81 16.76
C ILE A 119 -8.29 8.95 15.79
N ARG A 120 -9.24 9.86 16.05
CA ARG A 120 -10.37 10.09 15.15
C ARG A 120 -9.92 10.53 13.75
N ARG A 121 -8.93 11.44 13.67
CA ARG A 121 -8.35 11.86 12.40
C ARG A 121 -7.71 10.67 11.67
N ASN A 122 -6.87 9.90 12.34
CA ASN A 122 -6.19 8.75 11.77
C ASN A 122 -7.19 7.69 11.30
N LYS A 123 -8.26 7.45 12.08
CA LYS A 123 -9.36 6.56 11.69
C LYS A 123 -10.04 7.02 10.39
N GLY A 124 -10.29 8.32 10.25
CA GLY A 124 -10.87 8.89 9.03
C GLY A 124 -9.97 8.67 7.81
N ILE A 125 -8.65 8.91 7.95
CA ILE A 125 -7.68 8.68 6.89
C ILE A 125 -7.64 7.18 6.51
N VAL A 126 -7.49 6.30 7.49
CA VAL A 126 -7.47 4.84 7.29
C VAL A 126 -8.74 4.36 6.58
N GLY A 127 -9.91 4.77 7.07
CA GLY A 127 -11.19 4.40 6.45
C GLY A 127 -11.29 4.86 5.00
N GLY A 128 -10.89 6.09 4.70
CA GLY A 128 -10.89 6.63 3.34
C GLY A 128 -9.94 5.89 2.40
N LEU A 129 -8.71 5.59 2.85
CA LEU A 129 -7.73 4.84 2.07
C LEU A 129 -8.21 3.42 1.76
N LEU A 130 -8.71 2.69 2.77
CA LEU A 130 -9.19 1.32 2.60
C LEU A 130 -10.42 1.28 1.68
N GLN A 131 -11.35 2.23 1.84
CA GLN A 131 -12.51 2.35 0.96
C GLN A 131 -12.09 2.63 -0.48
N GLY A 132 -11.15 3.55 -0.71
CA GLY A 132 -10.62 3.86 -2.04
C GLY A 132 -9.98 2.64 -2.71
N ALA A 133 -9.26 1.83 -1.95
CA ALA A 133 -8.65 0.58 -2.41
C ALA A 133 -9.61 -0.62 -2.46
N HIS A 134 -10.91 -0.41 -2.23
CA HIS A 134 -11.92 -1.48 -2.18
C HIS A 134 -11.62 -2.59 -1.17
N ILE A 135 -11.04 -2.25 -0.02
CA ILE A 135 -10.78 -3.15 1.10
C ILE A 135 -11.89 -3.00 2.13
N ALA A 136 -12.59 -4.08 2.45
CA ALA A 136 -13.59 -4.08 3.51
C ALA A 136 -12.94 -3.92 4.88
N VAL A 137 -13.62 -3.26 5.81
CA VAL A 137 -13.14 -3.04 7.18
C VAL A 137 -14.15 -3.59 8.17
N GLU A 138 -13.71 -4.54 8.99
CA GLU A 138 -14.46 -5.01 10.16
C GLU A 138 -13.99 -4.22 11.38
N TRP A 139 -14.76 -3.21 11.78
CA TRP A 139 -14.46 -2.46 12.99
C TRP A 139 -14.83 -3.29 14.22
N VAL A 140 -13.83 -3.60 15.03
CA VAL A 140 -14.02 -4.35 16.29
C VAL A 140 -13.96 -3.40 17.48
N PRO A 141 -14.74 -3.66 18.55
CA PRO A 141 -14.64 -2.89 19.78
C PRO A 141 -13.23 -2.92 20.35
N ALA A 142 -12.81 -1.80 20.95
CA ALA A 142 -11.58 -1.78 21.75
C ALA A 142 -11.75 -2.74 22.94
N ALA A 143 -10.74 -3.55 23.17
CA ALA A 143 -10.71 -4.48 24.31
C ALA A 143 -10.42 -3.75 25.63
#